data_ce7e245b560d372eeac5c913a67c50fb
#
_entry.id   ce7e245b560d372eeac5c913a67c50fb
#
_cell.length_a   1.000
_cell.length_b   1.000
_cell.length_c   1.000
_cell.angle_alpha   90.00
_cell.angle_beta   90.00
_cell.angle_gamma   90.00
#
_symmetry.space_group_name_H-M   'P 1'
#
loop_
_entity.id
_entity.type
_entity.pdbx_description
1 polymer ?
#
loop_
_entity_poly.entity_id
_entity_poly.type
_entity_poly.pdbx_seq_one_letter_code
_entity_poly.pdbx_strand_id
1 'polypeptide(L)'
;MSFTADIYNEILSDMFSGTGQTSPFAMRLVKFDNGIMVAFAVNIATRMRSAFLSVTSEAPKSRFPHWKGVEIETATLPAYGIDTPFVGLSQLPNSASDIFEIVVEDLRSQLEAAENTEESLSVIITVLTKWKEFFAADKELLMSEERQQGLYGELLFLGECLDSQGVGAVSHWAGSEDETHDFYFGPHAVEVKTTS
;
A
#
# COMPACT_ATOMS: atom_id res chain seq x y z
N MET A 1 -13.68 -4.67 14.05
CA MET A 1 -12.36 -5.06 13.55
C MET A 1 -12.56 -6.01 12.38
N SER A 2 -11.66 -6.05 11.40
CA SER A 2 -11.79 -7.01 10.30
C SER A 2 -11.23 -8.37 10.72
N PHE A 3 -11.71 -9.45 10.11
CA PHE A 3 -11.23 -10.81 10.36
C PHE A 3 -9.70 -10.93 10.19
N THR A 4 -9.16 -10.32 9.13
CA THR A 4 -7.73 -10.29 8.84
C THR A 4 -6.93 -9.59 9.94
N ALA A 5 -7.38 -8.43 10.42
CA ALA A 5 -6.71 -7.71 11.50
C ALA A 5 -6.71 -8.52 12.82
N ASP A 6 -7.81 -9.18 13.12
CA ASP A 6 -7.93 -10.02 14.33
C ASP A 6 -6.93 -11.18 14.29
N ILE A 7 -6.80 -11.88 13.15
CA ILE A 7 -5.83 -12.97 12.96
C ILE A 7 -4.38 -12.46 13.11
N TYR A 8 -4.00 -11.34 12.50
CA TYR A 8 -2.64 -10.80 12.66
C TYR A 8 -2.35 -10.40 14.10
N ASN A 9 -3.32 -9.83 14.81
CA ASN A 9 -3.18 -9.49 16.22
C ASN A 9 -3.00 -10.73 17.11
N GLU A 10 -3.75 -11.81 16.83
CA GLU A 10 -3.56 -13.10 17.51
C GLU A 10 -2.16 -13.67 17.26
N ILE A 11 -1.69 -13.69 16.00
CA ILE A 11 -0.33 -14.17 15.67
C ILE A 11 0.72 -13.35 16.44
N LEU A 12 0.59 -12.02 16.44
CA LEU A 12 1.50 -11.13 17.16
C LEU A 12 1.48 -11.39 18.67
N SER A 13 0.29 -11.60 19.26
CA SER A 13 0.13 -11.93 20.68
C SER A 13 0.80 -13.25 21.05
N ASP A 14 0.61 -14.29 20.23
CA ASP A 14 1.20 -15.61 20.44
C ASP A 14 2.74 -15.57 20.36
N MET A 15 3.30 -14.73 19.51
CA MET A 15 4.75 -14.54 19.40
C MET A 15 5.38 -14.00 20.69
N PHE A 16 4.64 -13.24 21.51
CA PHE A 16 5.11 -12.76 22.83
C PHE A 16 5.07 -13.85 23.90
N SER A 17 4.29 -14.92 23.69
CA SER A 17 4.11 -15.99 24.67
C SER A 17 5.22 -17.06 24.66
N GLY A 18 6.19 -16.95 23.75
CA GLY A 18 7.47 -17.66 23.76
C GLY A 18 7.40 -19.18 23.72
N THR A 19 7.22 -19.77 22.55
CA THR A 19 7.61 -21.17 22.30
C THR A 19 8.59 -21.19 21.15
N GLY A 20 9.72 -21.88 21.31
CA GLY A 20 10.83 -21.94 20.36
C GLY A 20 10.40 -22.35 18.96
N GLN A 21 10.08 -21.37 18.13
CA GLN A 21 9.74 -21.59 16.72
C GLN A 21 11.03 -21.66 15.93
N THR A 22 11.18 -22.74 15.17
CA THR A 22 12.30 -22.94 14.22
C THR A 22 12.03 -22.29 12.85
N SER A 23 10.80 -21.82 12.60
CA SER A 23 10.39 -21.15 11.36
C SER A 23 10.63 -19.63 11.48
N PRO A 24 11.04 -18.94 10.40
CA PRO A 24 11.15 -17.48 10.39
C PRO A 24 9.79 -16.78 10.46
N PHE A 25 8.69 -17.50 10.27
CA PHE A 25 7.32 -16.99 10.32
C PHE A 25 6.49 -17.67 11.39
N ALA A 26 5.71 -16.88 12.12
CA ALA A 26 4.54 -17.34 12.85
C ALA A 26 3.34 -17.28 11.90
N MET A 27 2.52 -18.34 11.82
CA MET A 27 1.52 -18.48 10.77
C MET A 27 0.23 -19.09 11.27
N ARG A 28 -0.89 -18.67 10.68
CA ARG A 28 -2.20 -19.31 10.79
C ARG A 28 -2.79 -19.60 9.42
N LEU A 29 -3.25 -20.85 9.23
CA LEU A 29 -3.87 -21.31 7.98
C LEU A 29 -5.39 -21.34 8.18
N VAL A 30 -6.11 -20.74 7.24
CA VAL A 30 -7.56 -20.80 7.11
C VAL A 30 -7.89 -21.53 5.82
N LYS A 31 -8.81 -22.49 5.89
CA LYS A 31 -9.34 -23.19 4.72
C LYS A 31 -10.81 -22.91 4.57
N PHE A 32 -11.24 -22.47 3.42
CA PHE A 32 -12.63 -22.18 3.08
C PHE A 32 -13.37 -23.45 2.58
N ASP A 33 -14.69 -23.40 2.57
CA ASP A 33 -15.55 -24.50 2.13
C ASP A 33 -15.34 -24.86 0.65
N ASN A 34 -14.96 -23.88 -0.18
CA ASN A 34 -14.61 -24.08 -1.59
C ASN A 34 -13.22 -24.71 -1.81
N GLY A 35 -12.49 -25.03 -0.73
CA GLY A 35 -11.18 -25.67 -0.75
C GLY A 35 -10.00 -24.73 -0.86
N ILE A 36 -10.21 -23.43 -1.09
CA ILE A 36 -9.16 -22.41 -1.11
C ILE A 36 -8.58 -22.24 0.30
N MET A 37 -7.26 -22.04 0.37
CA MET A 37 -6.53 -21.82 1.62
C MET A 37 -5.87 -20.44 1.61
N VAL A 38 -5.92 -19.78 2.76
CA VAL A 38 -5.21 -18.53 3.03
C VAL A 38 -4.37 -18.70 4.29
N ALA A 39 -3.05 -18.50 4.17
CA ALA A 39 -2.16 -18.50 5.31
C ALA A 39 -1.74 -17.06 5.63
N PHE A 40 -2.06 -16.62 6.84
CA PHE A 40 -1.64 -15.34 7.40
C PHE A 40 -0.34 -15.57 8.15
N ALA A 41 0.68 -14.77 7.90
CA ALA A 41 1.99 -14.94 8.49
C ALA A 41 2.59 -13.60 8.95
N VAL A 42 3.38 -13.67 10.02
CA VAL A 42 4.19 -12.56 10.51
C VAL A 42 5.64 -13.01 10.59
N ASN A 43 6.54 -12.29 9.97
CA ASN A 43 7.96 -12.51 10.10
C ASN A 43 8.40 -12.21 11.53
N ILE A 44 9.05 -13.16 12.21
CA ILE A 44 9.39 -13.07 13.61
C ILE A 44 10.40 -11.95 13.91
N ALA A 45 11.35 -11.73 12.99
CA ALA A 45 12.41 -10.76 13.17
C ALA A 45 11.95 -9.33 12.82
N THR A 46 11.23 -9.16 11.71
CA THR A 46 10.88 -7.83 11.18
C THR A 46 9.49 -7.36 11.56
N ARG A 47 8.64 -8.26 12.05
CA ARG A 47 7.21 -8.03 12.34
C ARG A 47 6.38 -7.66 11.10
N MET A 48 6.95 -7.81 9.90
CA MET A 48 6.23 -7.60 8.65
C MET A 48 5.21 -8.71 8.42
N ARG A 49 4.05 -8.32 7.90
CA ARG A 49 2.94 -9.22 7.58
C ARG A 49 3.12 -9.84 6.21
N SER A 50 2.67 -11.06 6.05
CA SER A 50 2.55 -11.76 4.77
C SER A 50 1.23 -12.51 4.70
N ALA A 51 0.71 -12.69 3.49
CA ALA A 51 -0.43 -13.56 3.21
C ALA A 51 -0.07 -14.49 2.06
N PHE A 52 -0.41 -15.77 2.17
CA PHE A 52 -0.20 -16.77 1.14
C PHE A 52 -1.56 -17.32 0.73
N LEU A 53 -1.88 -17.20 -0.55
CA LEU A 53 -3.18 -17.52 -1.14
C LEU A 53 -3.01 -18.73 -2.06
N SER A 54 -3.68 -19.86 -1.76
CA SER A 54 -3.51 -21.08 -2.55
C SER A 54 -4.05 -20.92 -3.97
N VAL A 55 -3.33 -21.51 -4.92
CA VAL A 55 -3.68 -21.55 -6.34
C VAL A 55 -3.52 -22.98 -6.87
N THR A 56 -4.20 -23.31 -7.97
CA THR A 56 -4.10 -24.65 -8.58
C THR A 56 -2.85 -24.85 -9.43
N SER A 57 -2.23 -23.75 -9.88
CA SER A 57 -1.01 -23.78 -10.69
C SER A 57 -0.14 -22.56 -10.40
N GLU A 58 1.16 -22.74 -10.55
CA GLU A 58 2.11 -21.63 -10.47
C GLU A 58 1.85 -20.61 -11.58
N ALA A 59 1.97 -19.33 -11.24
CA ALA A 59 1.88 -18.23 -12.19
C ALA A 59 3.20 -17.47 -12.24
N PRO A 60 3.70 -17.12 -13.44
CA PRO A 60 4.92 -16.32 -13.53
C PRO A 60 4.74 -14.94 -12.87
N LYS A 61 5.78 -14.46 -12.21
CA LYS A 61 5.78 -13.15 -11.48
C LYS A 61 5.30 -12.00 -12.36
N SER A 62 5.52 -12.05 -13.67
CA SER A 62 5.08 -11.05 -14.64
C SER A 62 3.56 -10.90 -14.77
N ARG A 63 2.77 -11.85 -14.30
CA ARG A 63 1.31 -11.76 -14.30
C ARG A 63 0.76 -10.90 -13.18
N PHE A 64 1.54 -10.65 -12.14
CA PHE A 64 1.08 -9.88 -10.99
C PHE A 64 1.35 -8.39 -11.17
N PRO A 65 0.41 -7.53 -10.75
CA PRO A 65 0.64 -6.10 -10.77
C PRO A 65 1.73 -5.70 -9.77
N HIS A 66 2.44 -4.63 -10.08
CA HIS A 66 3.52 -4.09 -9.25
C HIS A 66 3.13 -2.73 -8.67
N TRP A 67 3.24 -2.55 -7.35
CA TRP A 67 3.15 -1.24 -6.68
C TRP A 67 4.07 -1.17 -5.46
N LYS A 68 4.30 0.04 -4.94
CA LYS A 68 5.17 0.25 -3.79
C LYS A 68 4.52 -0.32 -2.52
N GLY A 69 5.32 -0.91 -1.65
CA GLY A 69 4.89 -1.35 -0.31
C GLY A 69 4.51 -2.83 -0.18
N VAL A 70 4.33 -3.56 -1.29
CA VAL A 70 4.02 -4.99 -1.29
C VAL A 70 4.89 -5.72 -2.31
N GLU A 71 5.49 -6.83 -1.90
CA GLU A 71 6.12 -7.80 -2.80
C GLU A 71 5.16 -8.95 -3.07
N ILE A 72 5.07 -9.37 -4.33
CA ILE A 72 4.22 -10.49 -4.77
C ILE A 72 5.10 -11.54 -5.44
N GLU A 73 5.00 -12.77 -4.98
CA GLU A 73 5.78 -13.90 -5.49
C GLU A 73 4.98 -15.20 -5.46
N THR A 74 5.44 -16.19 -6.20
CA THR A 74 4.95 -17.58 -6.07
C THR A 74 5.71 -18.24 -4.95
N ALA A 75 5.02 -18.94 -4.07
CA ALA A 75 5.58 -19.60 -2.89
C ALA A 75 5.03 -21.03 -2.76
N THR A 76 5.78 -21.85 -2.05
CA THR A 76 5.33 -23.13 -1.52
C THR A 76 5.54 -23.16 -0.02
N LEU A 77 4.73 -23.93 0.71
CA LEU A 77 4.80 -24.02 2.16
C LEU A 77 5.13 -25.44 2.67
N PRO A 78 6.26 -26.06 2.21
CA PRO A 78 6.59 -27.44 2.52
C PRO A 78 6.83 -27.66 4.01
N ALA A 79 7.29 -26.66 4.75
CA ALA A 79 7.46 -26.71 6.20
C ALA A 79 6.16 -26.99 6.98
N TYR A 80 5.01 -26.80 6.33
CA TYR A 80 3.68 -27.07 6.88
C TYR A 80 3.01 -28.32 6.25
N GLY A 81 3.76 -29.11 5.46
CA GLY A 81 3.24 -30.30 4.78
C GLY A 81 2.25 -29.98 3.66
N ILE A 82 2.33 -28.79 3.08
CA ILE A 82 1.43 -28.32 2.02
C ILE A 82 2.22 -28.17 0.72
N ASP A 83 1.94 -29.05 -0.24
CA ASP A 83 2.57 -29.03 -1.58
C ASP A 83 1.83 -28.15 -2.60
N THR A 84 0.69 -27.59 -2.21
CA THR A 84 -0.08 -26.68 -3.08
C THR A 84 0.72 -25.39 -3.31
N PRO A 85 0.76 -24.87 -4.55
CA PRO A 85 1.37 -23.58 -4.82
C PRO A 85 0.54 -22.43 -4.25
N PHE A 86 1.21 -21.36 -3.85
CA PHE A 86 0.61 -20.15 -3.30
C PHE A 86 1.11 -18.91 -4.06
N VAL A 87 0.26 -17.89 -4.08
CA VAL A 87 0.68 -16.52 -4.34
C VAL A 87 0.94 -15.87 -2.97
N GLY A 88 2.18 -15.50 -2.73
CA GLY A 88 2.61 -14.81 -1.51
C GLY A 88 2.58 -13.31 -1.71
N LEU A 89 1.93 -12.60 -0.79
CA LEU A 89 2.01 -11.15 -0.64
C LEU A 89 2.82 -10.86 0.63
N SER A 90 3.86 -10.07 0.52
CA SER A 90 4.68 -9.67 1.66
C SER A 90 4.72 -8.15 1.78
N GLN A 91 4.44 -7.67 2.97
CA GLN A 91 4.56 -6.27 3.32
C GLN A 91 6.04 -5.85 3.26
N LEU A 92 6.35 -4.78 2.55
CA LEU A 92 7.69 -4.21 2.51
C LEU A 92 7.94 -3.22 3.67
N PRO A 93 9.20 -3.00 4.08
CA PRO A 93 9.53 -1.98 5.07
C PRO A 93 9.00 -0.60 4.65
N ASN A 94 8.55 0.18 5.64
CA ASN A 94 7.96 1.52 5.46
C ASN A 94 6.60 1.57 4.75
N SER A 95 5.93 0.43 4.57
CA SER A 95 4.53 0.41 4.14
C SER A 95 3.58 0.33 5.34
N ALA A 96 2.39 0.90 5.19
CA ALA A 96 1.37 0.93 6.24
C ALA A 96 0.75 -0.46 6.45
N SER A 97 0.80 -0.98 7.67
CA SER A 97 0.27 -2.31 7.99
C SER A 97 -1.24 -2.41 7.89
N ASP A 98 -1.95 -1.34 8.25
CA ASP A 98 -3.40 -1.23 8.15
C ASP A 98 -3.88 -1.28 6.68
N ILE A 99 -3.18 -0.61 5.77
CA ILE A 99 -3.46 -0.69 4.33
C ILE A 99 -3.22 -2.09 3.80
N PHE A 100 -2.11 -2.74 4.21
CA PHE A 100 -1.83 -4.12 3.83
C PHE A 100 -2.95 -5.07 4.30
N GLU A 101 -3.42 -4.91 5.54
CA GLU A 101 -4.53 -5.71 6.10
C GLU A 101 -5.83 -5.52 5.32
N ILE A 102 -6.14 -4.30 4.87
CA ILE A 102 -7.32 -4.03 4.05
C ILE A 102 -7.25 -4.75 2.69
N VAL A 103 -6.09 -4.70 2.02
CA VAL A 103 -5.87 -5.42 0.75
C VAL A 103 -6.03 -6.93 0.95
N VAL A 104 -5.44 -7.49 2.01
CA VAL A 104 -5.54 -8.92 2.32
C VAL A 104 -6.97 -9.31 2.70
N GLU A 105 -7.72 -8.45 3.40
CA GLU A 105 -9.14 -8.70 3.72
C GLU A 105 -10.02 -8.73 2.47
N ASP A 106 -9.80 -7.82 1.51
CA ASP A 106 -10.53 -7.85 0.24
C ASP A 106 -10.22 -9.14 -0.54
N LEU A 107 -8.93 -9.53 -0.64
CA LEU A 107 -8.52 -10.79 -1.25
C LEU A 107 -9.18 -12.00 -0.57
N ARG A 108 -9.12 -12.07 0.77
CA ARG A 108 -9.75 -13.13 1.56
C ARG A 108 -11.23 -13.25 1.27
N SER A 109 -11.94 -12.12 1.31
CA SER A 109 -13.40 -12.08 1.10
C SER A 109 -13.79 -12.54 -0.30
N GLN A 110 -13.06 -12.11 -1.33
CA GLN A 110 -13.31 -12.50 -2.71
C GLN A 110 -12.99 -13.99 -2.96
N LEU A 111 -11.91 -14.50 -2.33
CA LEU A 111 -11.54 -15.92 -2.42
C LEU A 111 -12.52 -16.83 -1.68
N GLU A 112 -13.06 -16.39 -0.54
CA GLU A 112 -14.12 -17.12 0.17
C GLU A 112 -15.41 -17.19 -0.65
N ALA A 113 -15.72 -16.14 -1.42
CA ALA A 113 -16.90 -16.07 -2.28
C ALA A 113 -16.72 -16.77 -3.64
N ALA A 114 -15.49 -17.18 -4.03
CA ALA A 114 -15.23 -17.89 -5.27
C ALA A 114 -15.89 -19.28 -5.29
N GLU A 115 -16.34 -19.74 -6.45
CA GLU A 115 -17.07 -21.01 -6.57
C GLU A 115 -16.15 -22.23 -6.30
N ASN A 116 -14.87 -22.14 -6.70
CA ASN A 116 -13.94 -23.26 -6.59
C ASN A 116 -12.47 -22.79 -6.61
N THR A 117 -11.56 -23.73 -6.39
CA THR A 117 -10.11 -23.46 -6.36
C THR A 117 -9.52 -23.04 -7.71
N GLU A 118 -10.15 -23.36 -8.84
CA GLU A 118 -9.63 -23.03 -10.19
C GLU A 118 -9.72 -21.52 -10.46
N GLU A 119 -10.67 -20.85 -9.82
CA GLU A 119 -10.85 -19.41 -9.96
C GLU A 119 -9.87 -18.58 -9.14
N SER A 120 -9.21 -19.19 -8.16
CA SER A 120 -8.38 -18.48 -7.17
C SER A 120 -7.35 -17.54 -7.82
N LEU A 121 -6.62 -17.99 -8.82
CA LEU A 121 -5.60 -17.17 -9.50
C LEU A 121 -6.22 -15.97 -10.22
N SER A 122 -7.36 -16.15 -10.90
CA SER A 122 -8.04 -15.06 -11.61
C SER A 122 -8.61 -14.02 -10.65
N VAL A 123 -9.19 -14.46 -9.53
CA VAL A 123 -9.66 -13.59 -8.45
C VAL A 123 -8.51 -12.78 -7.87
N ILE A 124 -7.39 -13.42 -7.54
CA ILE A 124 -6.21 -12.73 -7.00
C ILE A 124 -5.72 -11.65 -7.97
N ILE A 125 -5.54 -11.97 -9.25
CA ILE A 125 -5.06 -11.00 -10.25
C ILE A 125 -6.04 -9.83 -10.39
N THR A 126 -7.34 -10.09 -10.43
CA THR A 126 -8.38 -9.07 -10.56
C THR A 126 -8.37 -8.11 -9.38
N VAL A 127 -8.36 -8.62 -8.16
CA VAL A 127 -8.34 -7.80 -6.95
C VAL A 127 -7.06 -6.97 -6.86
N LEU A 128 -5.89 -7.60 -7.11
CA LEU A 128 -4.61 -6.91 -7.07
C LEU A 128 -4.50 -5.82 -8.15
N THR A 129 -5.07 -6.05 -9.34
CA THR A 129 -5.09 -5.05 -10.40
C THR A 129 -5.94 -3.85 -10.00
N LYS A 130 -7.12 -4.07 -9.44
CA LYS A 130 -7.99 -3.02 -8.91
C LYS A 130 -7.28 -2.16 -7.83
N TRP A 131 -6.57 -2.80 -6.90
CA TRP A 131 -5.79 -2.09 -5.89
C TRP A 131 -4.62 -1.30 -6.50
N LYS A 132 -3.92 -1.87 -7.49
CA LYS A 132 -2.89 -1.13 -8.23
C LYS A 132 -3.46 0.14 -8.89
N GLU A 133 -4.61 0.04 -9.54
CA GLU A 133 -5.28 1.19 -10.17
C GLU A 133 -5.69 2.23 -9.12
N PHE A 134 -6.24 1.79 -7.99
CA PHE A 134 -6.57 2.67 -6.87
C PHE A 134 -5.35 3.46 -6.38
N PHE A 135 -4.23 2.78 -6.11
CA PHE A 135 -2.99 3.45 -5.68
C PHE A 135 -2.30 4.26 -6.79
N ALA A 136 -2.56 3.96 -8.06
CA ALA A 136 -2.05 4.75 -9.17
C ALA A 136 -2.85 6.05 -9.36
N ALA A 137 -4.17 6.01 -9.16
CA ALA A 137 -5.02 7.19 -9.23
C ALA A 137 -4.65 8.25 -8.18
N ASP A 138 -4.20 7.82 -6.98
CA ASP A 138 -3.72 8.74 -5.93
C ASP A 138 -2.43 9.50 -6.33
N LYS A 139 -1.64 9.00 -7.27
CA LYS A 139 -0.43 9.72 -7.74
C LYS A 139 -0.75 10.94 -8.60
N GLU A 140 -1.90 10.95 -9.27
CA GLU A 140 -2.36 12.13 -10.01
C GLU A 140 -2.98 13.19 -9.08
N LEU A 141 -3.45 12.77 -7.88
CA LEU A 141 -4.01 13.65 -6.85
C LEU A 141 -2.94 14.22 -5.90
N LEU A 142 -1.81 13.55 -5.76
CA LEU A 142 -0.71 14.05 -4.95
C LEU A 142 0.25 14.87 -5.83
N MET A 143 0.52 16.09 -5.39
CA MET A 143 1.54 16.94 -6.01
C MET A 143 2.89 16.21 -6.04
N SER A 144 3.62 16.26 -7.16
CA SER A 144 5.00 15.76 -7.22
C SER A 144 5.89 16.46 -6.17
N GLU A 145 7.01 15.83 -5.80
CA GLU A 145 7.95 16.42 -4.82
C GLU A 145 8.41 17.82 -5.27
N GLU A 146 8.66 18.00 -6.59
CA GLU A 146 9.04 19.29 -7.17
C GLU A 146 7.90 20.32 -7.04
N ARG A 147 6.65 19.92 -7.28
CA ARG A 147 5.48 20.79 -7.12
C ARG A 147 5.23 21.15 -5.66
N GLN A 148 5.42 20.20 -4.74
CA GLN A 148 5.34 20.47 -3.30
C GLN A 148 6.43 21.45 -2.85
N GLN A 149 7.64 21.29 -3.33
CA GLN A 149 8.76 22.16 -3.06
C GLN A 149 8.51 23.57 -3.64
N GLY A 150 7.97 23.67 -4.85
CA GLY A 150 7.58 24.93 -5.47
C GLY A 150 6.53 25.67 -4.61
N LEU A 151 5.43 24.98 -4.30
CA LEU A 151 4.36 25.54 -3.45
C LEU A 151 4.88 25.96 -2.07
N TYR A 152 5.78 25.20 -1.46
CA TYR A 152 6.39 25.56 -0.19
C TYR A 152 7.15 26.90 -0.28
N GLY A 153 7.92 27.10 -1.35
CA GLY A 153 8.62 28.37 -1.60
C GLY A 153 7.66 29.55 -1.80
N GLU A 154 6.60 29.34 -2.59
CA GLU A 154 5.56 30.35 -2.78
C GLU A 154 4.88 30.74 -1.47
N LEU A 155 4.53 29.74 -0.62
CA LEU A 155 3.91 29.99 0.69
C LEU A 155 4.85 30.72 1.67
N LEU A 156 6.16 30.46 1.63
CA LEU A 156 7.15 31.22 2.42
C LEU A 156 7.19 32.68 1.95
N PHE A 157 7.27 32.93 0.65
CA PHE A 157 7.26 34.29 0.09
C PHE A 157 5.94 35.00 0.38
N LEU A 158 4.80 34.31 0.28
CA LEU A 158 3.51 34.86 0.68
C LEU A 158 3.51 35.25 2.16
N GLY A 159 4.12 34.45 3.04
CA GLY A 159 4.28 34.78 4.47
C GLY A 159 5.03 36.11 4.67
N GLU A 160 6.15 36.34 3.98
CA GLU A 160 6.90 37.59 4.02
C GLU A 160 6.06 38.78 3.48
N CYS A 161 5.27 38.55 2.43
CA CYS A 161 4.35 39.56 1.91
C CYS A 161 3.23 39.90 2.91
N LEU A 162 2.67 38.90 3.59
CA LEU A 162 1.67 39.08 4.64
C LEU A 162 2.20 39.92 5.82
N ASP A 163 3.43 39.66 6.26
CA ASP A 163 4.09 40.40 7.34
C ASP A 163 4.28 41.88 6.98
N SER A 164 4.55 42.18 5.70
CA SER A 164 4.81 43.54 5.23
C SER A 164 3.57 44.31 4.79
N GLN A 165 2.58 43.64 4.19
CA GLN A 165 1.43 44.27 3.53
C GLN A 165 0.08 43.85 4.13
N GLY A 166 0.08 42.91 5.09
CA GLY A 166 -1.14 42.39 5.70
C GLY A 166 -1.91 41.44 4.75
N VAL A 167 -3.13 41.12 5.13
CA VAL A 167 -3.99 40.14 4.43
C VAL A 167 -4.26 40.44 2.95
N GLY A 168 -4.10 41.71 2.53
CA GLY A 168 -4.22 42.09 1.12
C GLY A 168 -3.20 41.42 0.20
N ALA A 169 -2.06 40.94 0.73
CA ALA A 169 -1.03 40.26 -0.03
C ALA A 169 -1.53 38.98 -0.70
N VAL A 170 -2.54 38.32 -0.13
CA VAL A 170 -3.12 37.09 -0.71
C VAL A 170 -3.68 37.32 -2.11
N SER A 171 -4.24 38.51 -2.39
CA SER A 171 -4.79 38.85 -3.70
C SER A 171 -3.73 39.00 -4.80
N HIS A 172 -2.46 39.02 -4.44
CA HIS A 172 -1.34 39.06 -5.38
C HIS A 172 -0.78 37.69 -5.74
N TRP A 173 -1.18 36.64 -5.01
CA TRP A 173 -0.74 35.27 -5.26
C TRP A 173 -1.65 34.57 -6.27
N ALA A 174 -1.09 34.15 -7.38
CA ALA A 174 -1.77 33.48 -8.50
C ALA A 174 -1.36 32.01 -8.68
N GLY A 175 -0.49 31.48 -7.83
CA GLY A 175 0.08 30.13 -7.97
C GLY A 175 -0.92 28.97 -7.95
N SER A 176 -2.18 29.17 -7.54
CA SER A 176 -3.24 28.16 -7.59
C SER A 176 -4.05 28.15 -8.91
N GLU A 177 -3.83 29.11 -9.81
CA GLU A 177 -4.68 29.35 -10.98
C GLU A 177 -4.03 29.01 -12.33
N ASP A 178 -2.91 28.25 -12.34
CA ASP A 178 -2.12 27.89 -13.54
C ASP A 178 -1.66 29.14 -14.36
N GLU A 179 -1.43 30.26 -13.67
CA GLU A 179 -0.91 31.50 -14.26
C GLU A 179 0.58 31.39 -14.58
N THR A 180 1.08 32.32 -15.42
CA THR A 180 2.47 32.29 -15.90
C THR A 180 3.51 32.62 -14.80
N HIS A 181 3.10 33.33 -13.74
CA HIS A 181 3.96 33.73 -12.61
C HIS A 181 3.22 33.56 -11.31
N ASP A 182 3.98 33.35 -10.23
CA ASP A 182 3.42 33.03 -8.91
C ASP A 182 2.76 34.23 -8.22
N PHE A 183 3.25 35.44 -8.48
CA PHE A 183 2.70 36.67 -7.88
C PHE A 183 2.66 37.83 -8.85
N TYR A 184 1.63 38.68 -8.70
CA TYR A 184 1.45 39.92 -9.47
C TYR A 184 1.28 41.12 -8.53
N PHE A 185 2.21 42.08 -8.60
CA PHE A 185 2.16 43.36 -7.86
C PHE A 185 2.02 44.52 -8.86
N GLY A 186 0.81 44.79 -9.32
CA GLY A 186 0.55 45.79 -10.34
C GLY A 186 1.24 45.39 -11.69
N PRO A 187 2.20 46.19 -12.18
CA PRO A 187 2.91 45.87 -13.43
C PRO A 187 4.05 44.87 -13.25
N HIS A 188 4.33 44.42 -12.05
CA HIS A 188 5.45 43.53 -11.73
C HIS A 188 4.96 42.11 -11.47
N ALA A 189 5.62 41.13 -12.11
CA ALA A 189 5.40 39.73 -11.87
C ALA A 189 6.63 39.14 -11.17
N VAL A 190 6.39 38.24 -10.22
CA VAL A 190 7.43 37.54 -9.45
C VAL A 190 7.26 36.04 -9.62
N GLU A 191 8.34 35.36 -9.90
CA GLU A 191 8.46 33.91 -9.97
C GLU A 191 9.36 33.45 -8.80
N VAL A 192 8.89 32.54 -7.97
CA VAL A 192 9.64 31.99 -6.83
C VAL A 192 10.34 30.69 -7.27
N LYS A 193 11.64 30.62 -7.11
CA LYS A 193 12.42 29.42 -7.39
C LYS A 193 12.98 28.84 -6.09
N THR A 194 12.66 27.58 -5.84
CA THR A 194 13.24 26.80 -4.74
C THR A 194 14.37 25.94 -5.24
N THR A 195 15.48 25.93 -4.54
CA THR A 195 16.62 25.04 -4.80
C THR A 195 16.79 24.10 -3.61
N SER A 196 17.04 22.81 -3.87
CA SER A 196 17.44 21.80 -2.89
C SER A 196 18.92 21.88 -2.58
#